data_435427ae63b74b9a56a65c46719c8f9c
#
_entry.id   435427ae63b74b9a56a65c46719c8f9c
#
_cell.length_a   1.000
_cell.length_b   1.000
_cell.length_c   1.000
_cell.angle_alpha   90.00
_cell.angle_beta   90.00
_cell.angle_gamma   90.00
#
_symmetry.space_group_name_H-M   'P 1'
#
loop_
_entity.id
_entity.type
_entity.pdbx_description
1 polymer ?
#
loop_
_entity_poly.entity_id
_entity_poly.type
_entity_poly.pdbx_seq_one_letter_code
_entity_poly.pdbx_strand_id
1 'polypeptide(L)' 'MLMKSLQIGLKTMKTIEFDLNLYDQKCIKKAIEDFSDIAEIIPEKCDNKIICRMLASKADINLTACEFSNYIIDLMNVI' A
#
# COMPACT_ATOMS: atom_id res chain seq x y z
N MET A 1 -8.66 4.74 -27.96
CA MET A 1 -8.83 3.43 -27.31
C MET A 1 -7.77 3.21 -26.28
N LEU A 2 -6.54 3.25 -26.71
CA LEU A 2 -5.42 3.07 -25.80
C LEU A 2 -5.41 4.10 -24.68
N MET A 3 -5.86 5.30 -24.99
CA MET A 3 -5.89 6.37 -24.00
C MET A 3 -6.79 6.05 -22.83
N LYS A 4 -7.90 5.37 -23.09
CA LYS A 4 -8.80 4.98 -22.01
C LYS A 4 -8.16 3.99 -21.07
N SER A 5 -7.40 3.05 -21.63
CA SER A 5 -6.70 2.07 -20.77
C SER A 5 -5.69 2.75 -19.89
N LEU A 6 -4.97 3.73 -20.42
CA LEU A 6 -3.99 4.46 -19.63
C LEU A 6 -4.66 5.25 -18.53
N GLN A 7 -5.78 5.88 -18.83
CA GLN A 7 -6.50 6.67 -17.84
C GLN A 7 -7.02 5.79 -16.72
N ILE A 8 -7.51 4.60 -17.05
CA ILE A 8 -7.98 3.66 -16.04
C ILE A 8 -6.83 3.24 -15.13
N GLY A 9 -5.66 2.97 -15.72
CA GLY A 9 -4.50 2.60 -14.94
C GLY A 9 -4.08 3.68 -13.96
N LEU A 10 -4.12 4.93 -14.40
CA LEU A 10 -3.76 6.06 -13.55
C LEU A 10 -4.75 6.23 -12.39
N LYS A 11 -6.03 5.98 -12.66
CA LYS A 11 -7.05 6.15 -11.64
C LYS A 11 -6.95 5.13 -10.52
N THR A 12 -6.33 3.99 -10.77
CA THR A 12 -6.21 2.95 -9.75
C THR A 12 -4.97 3.10 -8.89
N MET A 13 -4.08 4.05 -9.24
CA MET A 13 -2.88 4.24 -8.46
C MET A 13 -3.14 5.04 -7.19
N LYS A 14 -2.57 4.61 -6.08
CA LYS A 14 -2.70 5.30 -4.82
C LYS A 14 -1.39 5.23 -4.06
N THR A 15 -1.02 6.35 -3.43
CA THR A 15 0.21 6.45 -2.65
C THR A 15 -0.12 6.62 -1.17
N ILE A 16 0.54 5.87 -0.31
CA ILE A 16 0.35 5.93 1.13
C ILE A 16 1.72 6.09 1.77
N GLU A 17 1.85 7.10 2.66
CA GLU A 17 3.10 7.34 3.37
C GLU A 17 3.00 6.86 4.80
N PHE A 18 4.05 6.21 5.28
CA PHE A 18 4.14 5.75 6.65
C PHE A 18 5.38 6.33 7.31
N ASP A 19 5.18 7.06 8.39
CA ASP A 19 6.24 7.64 9.19
C ASP A 19 6.84 6.54 10.06
N LEU A 20 8.14 6.29 9.92
CA LEU A 20 8.80 5.20 10.64
C LEU A 20 8.96 5.50 12.14
N ASN A 21 8.67 6.71 12.58
CA ASN A 21 8.56 6.98 14.00
C ASN A 21 7.28 6.42 14.59
N LEU A 22 6.26 6.19 13.75
CA LEU A 22 4.94 5.73 14.20
C LEU A 22 4.65 4.30 13.77
N TYR A 23 5.27 3.83 12.68
CA TYR A 23 5.01 2.51 12.10
C TYR A 23 6.26 1.68 12.06
N ASP A 24 6.13 0.41 12.39
CA ASP A 24 7.24 -0.54 12.33
C ASP A 24 7.48 -0.95 10.89
N GLN A 25 8.72 -0.76 10.42
CA GLN A 25 9.10 -1.10 9.05
C GLN A 25 8.86 -2.58 8.75
N LYS A 26 9.12 -3.46 9.72
CA LYS A 26 8.92 -4.90 9.54
C LYS A 26 7.45 -5.23 9.31
N CYS A 27 6.57 -4.54 10.00
CA CYS A 27 5.14 -4.76 9.84
C CYS A 27 4.65 -4.27 8.48
N ILE A 28 5.20 -3.15 7.99
CA ILE A 28 4.87 -2.66 6.67
C ILE A 28 5.28 -3.68 5.61
N LYS A 29 6.49 -4.21 5.72
CA LYS A 29 7.01 -5.18 4.76
C LYS A 29 6.16 -6.44 4.76
N LYS A 30 5.80 -6.93 5.93
CA LYS A 30 4.95 -8.11 6.03
C LYS A 30 3.58 -7.88 5.42
N ALA A 31 3.01 -6.71 5.65
CA ALA A 31 1.71 -6.37 5.08
C ALA A 31 1.75 -6.37 3.55
N ILE A 32 2.84 -5.85 2.97
CA ILE A 32 2.99 -5.85 1.52
C ILE A 32 2.99 -7.28 0.98
N GLU A 33 3.71 -8.19 1.66
CA GLU A 33 3.76 -9.59 1.27
C GLU A 33 2.39 -10.24 1.40
N ASP A 34 1.70 -9.98 2.51
CA ASP A 34 0.41 -10.60 2.78
C ASP A 34 -0.67 -10.10 1.84
N PHE A 35 -0.52 -8.88 1.33
CA PHE A 35 -1.48 -8.29 0.39
C PHE A 35 -1.14 -8.58 -1.08
N SER A 36 -0.08 -9.34 -1.35
CA SER A 36 0.40 -9.51 -2.71
C SER A 36 -0.63 -10.15 -3.65
N ASP A 37 -1.55 -10.96 -3.12
CA ASP A 37 -2.60 -11.57 -3.93
C ASP A 37 -3.74 -10.59 -4.24
N ILE A 38 -3.84 -9.52 -3.48
CA ILE A 38 -4.94 -8.57 -3.58
C ILE A 38 -4.51 -7.32 -4.33
N ALA A 39 -3.28 -6.87 -4.08
CA ALA A 39 -2.82 -5.61 -4.61
C ALA A 39 -1.33 -5.66 -4.90
N GLU A 40 -0.92 -4.86 -5.88
CA GLU A 40 0.50 -4.68 -6.19
C GLU A 40 0.96 -3.41 -5.48
N ILE A 41 1.84 -3.57 -4.50
CA ILE A 41 2.32 -2.47 -3.67
C ILE A 41 3.83 -2.42 -3.74
N ILE A 42 4.37 -1.27 -4.12
CA ILE A 42 5.81 -1.06 -4.23
C ILE A 42 6.26 -0.09 -3.17
N PRO A 43 7.13 -0.51 -2.24
CA PRO A 43 7.62 0.38 -1.20
C PRO A 43 8.84 1.15 -1.67
N GLU A 44 8.97 2.36 -1.17
CA GLU A 44 10.14 3.19 -1.43
C GLU A 44 10.51 3.89 -0.13
N LYS A 45 11.70 3.61 0.38
CA LYS A 45 12.15 4.26 1.61
C LYS A 45 12.73 5.61 1.28
N CYS A 46 12.30 6.64 2.02
CA CYS A 46 12.74 8.00 1.82
C CYS A 46 12.96 8.64 3.19
N ASP A 47 14.20 8.82 3.60
CA ASP A 47 14.55 9.33 4.93
C ASP A 47 13.93 8.46 6.01
N ASN A 48 13.01 9.01 6.81
CA ASN A 48 12.39 8.30 7.90
C ASN A 48 10.94 7.91 7.59
N LYS A 49 10.66 7.66 6.32
CA LYS A 49 9.34 7.27 5.84
C LYS A 49 9.43 6.13 4.86
N ILE A 50 8.33 5.41 4.73
CA ILE A 50 8.16 4.48 3.62
C ILE A 50 6.95 4.94 2.83
N ILE A 51 7.15 5.13 1.52
CA ILE A 51 6.09 5.51 0.61
C ILE A 51 5.67 4.25 -0.13
N CYS A 52 4.44 3.82 0.09
CA CYS A 52 3.89 2.63 -0.56
C CYS A 52 3.04 3.06 -1.73
N ARG A 53 3.42 2.63 -2.92
CA ARG A 53 2.64 2.90 -4.14
C ARG A 53 1.82 1.68 -4.47
N MET A 54 0.53 1.82 -4.33
CA MET A 54 -0.41 0.76 -4.69
C MET A 54 -0.79 0.97 -6.15
N LEU A 55 -0.23 0.13 -7.03
CA LEU A 55 -0.38 0.30 -8.46
C LEU A 55 -1.66 -0.32 -8.98
N ALA A 56 -2.12 -1.38 -8.35
CA ALA A 56 -3.31 -2.10 -8.76
C ALA A 56 -3.92 -2.80 -7.58
N SER A 57 -5.22 -3.02 -7.62
CA SER A 57 -5.94 -3.72 -6.57
C SER A 57 -7.10 -4.47 -7.19
N LYS A 58 -7.39 -5.67 -6.69
CA LYS A 58 -8.51 -6.48 -7.16
C LYS A 58 -9.85 -5.93 -6.68
N ALA A 59 -9.82 -5.14 -5.61
CA ALA A 59 -11.01 -4.48 -5.08
C ALA A 59 -10.84 -2.98 -5.25
N ASP A 60 -11.79 -2.20 -4.71
CA ASP A 60 -11.69 -0.75 -4.71
C ASP A 60 -10.37 -0.34 -4.05
N ILE A 61 -9.56 0.43 -4.77
CA ILE A 61 -8.22 0.75 -4.32
C ILE A 61 -8.22 1.59 -3.04
N ASN A 62 -9.20 2.45 -2.87
CA ASN A 62 -9.30 3.27 -1.65
C ASN A 62 -9.61 2.41 -0.45
N LEU A 63 -10.53 1.46 -0.62
CA LEU A 63 -10.88 0.53 0.45
C LEU A 63 -9.69 -0.36 0.78
N THR A 64 -9.01 -0.87 -0.25
CA THR A 64 -7.83 -1.72 -0.07
C THR A 64 -6.74 -0.97 0.67
N ALA A 65 -6.54 0.31 0.34
CA ALA A 65 -5.54 1.13 1.02
C ALA A 65 -5.87 1.29 2.50
N CYS A 66 -7.14 1.48 2.84
CA CYS A 66 -7.57 1.56 4.23
C CYS A 66 -7.33 0.25 4.97
N GLU A 67 -7.68 -0.85 4.33
CA GLU A 67 -7.49 -2.17 4.92
C GLU A 67 -6.01 -2.47 5.11
N PHE A 68 -5.19 -2.08 4.15
CA PHE A 68 -3.75 -2.25 4.23
C PHE A 68 -3.18 -1.49 5.43
N SER A 69 -3.56 -0.24 5.62
CA SER A 69 -3.10 0.56 6.74
C SER A 69 -3.55 -0.04 8.08
N ASN A 70 -4.82 -0.48 8.14
CA ASN A 70 -5.34 -1.09 9.36
C ASN A 70 -4.63 -2.41 9.67
N TYR A 71 -4.31 -3.17 8.64
CA TYR A 71 -3.60 -4.43 8.80
C TYR A 71 -2.22 -4.20 9.42
N ILE A 72 -1.52 -3.15 8.99
CA ILE A 72 -0.22 -2.81 9.56
C ILE A 72 -0.35 -2.49 11.04
N ILE A 73 -1.38 -1.72 11.40
CA ILE A 73 -1.63 -1.39 12.79
C ILE A 73 -1.92 -2.64 13.60
N ASP A 74 -2.71 -3.56 13.04
CA ASP A 74 -3.01 -4.82 13.71
C ASP A 74 -1.74 -5.64 13.94
N LEU A 75 -0.86 -5.70 12.95
CA LEU A 75 0.40 -6.42 13.10
C LEU A 75 1.26 -5.82 14.21
N MET A 76 1.27 -4.49 14.31
CA MET A 76 2.03 -3.82 15.35
C MET A 76 1.46 -4.10 16.74
N ASN A 77 0.17 -4.30 16.85
CA ASN A 77 -0.49 -4.53 18.13
C ASN A 77 -0.38 -5.99 18.62
N VAL A 78 -0.02 -6.90 17.74
CA VAL A 78 0.10 -8.32 18.10
C VAL A 78 1.34 -8.59 18.91
N ILE A 79 2.31 -7.73 18.84
CA ILE A 79 3.60 -7.91 19.55
C ILE A 79 3.50 -7.44 21.02
#